data_501decd05da84011798f12892be5cd7c
#
_entry.id   501decd05da84011798f12892be5cd7c
#
_cell.length_a   1.000
_cell.length_b   1.000
_cell.length_c   1.000
_cell.angle_alpha   90.00
_cell.angle_beta   90.00
_cell.angle_gamma   90.00
#
_symmetry.space_group_name_H-M   'P 1'
#
loop_
_entity.id
_entity.type
_entity.pdbx_description
1 polymer ?
#
loop_
_entity_poly.entity_id
_entity_poly.type
_entity_poly.pdbx_seq_one_letter_code
_entity_poly.pdbx_strand_id
1 'polypeptide(L)'
;ILFDLDGTLWDATEAIRVSWAMALESVPDVEAPPTREQLERVMGMTADNLMATLFPKLSKERHRELFDACCKAVDVYLRQHVGILFPGLDETLQTLSRELPLFIVSNCNKEYIPCFLDAHHMHSYFQDWECIGRTGKQKWENILLVAERNHLKAPVYVGDTVLDQEAAQKAGVPFYHAAYGFGQVEGAPEIQEPRQL
;
A
#
# COMPACT_ATOMS: atom_id res chain seq x y z
N ILE A 1 0.06 -13.61 -9.25
CA ILE A 1 0.84 -12.93 -8.22
C ILE A 1 -0.03 -11.86 -7.58
N LEU A 2 -0.04 -11.78 -6.23
CA LEU A 2 -0.66 -10.68 -5.49
C LEU A 2 0.44 -9.75 -4.98
N PHE A 3 0.25 -8.45 -5.10
CA PHE A 3 1.21 -7.43 -4.67
C PHE A 3 0.62 -6.53 -3.59
N ASP A 4 1.43 -6.12 -2.63
CA ASP A 4 1.16 -4.87 -1.91
C ASP A 4 1.36 -3.68 -2.84
N LEU A 5 1.07 -2.47 -2.39
CA LEU A 5 1.13 -1.26 -3.19
C LEU A 5 2.30 -0.37 -2.78
N ASP A 6 2.22 0.28 -1.61
CA ASP A 6 3.24 1.22 -1.15
C ASP A 6 4.51 0.48 -0.72
N GLY A 7 5.68 0.89 -1.22
CA GLY A 7 6.94 0.19 -0.98
C GLY A 7 7.16 -1.05 -1.86
N THR A 8 6.15 -1.49 -2.60
CA THR A 8 6.23 -2.67 -3.48
C THR A 8 6.08 -2.29 -4.96
N LEU A 9 5.04 -1.55 -5.31
CA LEU A 9 4.79 -1.10 -6.69
C LEU A 9 5.22 0.35 -6.91
N TRP A 10 5.03 1.21 -5.91
CA TRP A 10 5.41 2.62 -5.99
C TRP A 10 5.86 3.20 -4.66
N ASP A 11 6.48 4.38 -4.72
CA ASP A 11 6.73 5.26 -3.58
C ASP A 11 5.88 6.53 -3.74
N ALA A 12 4.79 6.61 -2.99
CA ALA A 12 3.94 7.80 -2.91
C ALA A 12 4.20 8.63 -1.65
N THR A 13 5.22 8.30 -0.85
CA THR A 13 5.46 8.87 0.48
C THR A 13 5.61 10.40 0.43
N GLU A 14 6.29 10.94 -0.58
CA GLU A 14 6.45 12.39 -0.70
C GLU A 14 5.12 13.09 -1.04
N ALA A 15 4.32 12.52 -1.92
CA ALA A 15 3.00 13.05 -2.25
C ALA A 15 2.06 13.01 -1.03
N ILE A 16 2.10 11.92 -0.25
CA ILE A 16 1.37 11.78 1.01
C ILE A 16 1.86 12.84 2.01
N ARG A 17 3.16 13.00 2.20
CA ARG A 17 3.74 13.99 3.12
C ARG A 17 3.27 15.39 2.82
N VAL A 18 3.34 15.81 1.55
CA VAL A 18 2.93 17.17 1.15
C VAL A 18 1.43 17.36 1.34
N SER A 19 0.60 16.43 0.89
CA SER A 19 -0.85 16.53 1.03
C SER A 19 -1.31 16.52 2.49
N TRP A 20 -0.66 15.72 3.35
CA TRP A 20 -0.94 15.71 4.79
C TRP A 20 -0.49 17.03 5.46
N ALA A 21 0.67 17.56 5.07
CA ALA A 21 1.10 18.88 5.58
C ALA A 21 0.06 19.96 5.26
N MET A 22 -0.49 19.97 4.05
CA MET A 22 -1.55 20.91 3.66
C MET A 22 -2.85 20.68 4.46
N ALA A 23 -3.25 19.41 4.66
CA ALA A 23 -4.48 19.09 5.40
C ALA A 23 -4.38 19.42 6.89
N LEU A 24 -3.18 19.36 7.45
CA LEU A 24 -2.93 19.54 8.90
C LEU A 24 -2.45 20.94 9.28
N GLU A 25 -2.15 21.82 8.32
CA GLU A 25 -1.57 23.16 8.53
C GLU A 25 -2.34 24.02 9.54
N SER A 26 -3.67 23.94 9.54
CA SER A 26 -4.53 24.74 10.41
C SER A 26 -5.23 23.92 11.52
N VAL A 27 -4.72 22.72 11.82
CA VAL A 27 -5.31 21.83 12.82
C VAL A 27 -4.67 22.10 14.19
N PRO A 28 -5.41 22.70 15.17
CA PRO A 28 -4.81 23.24 16.41
C PRO A 28 -4.19 22.21 17.34
N ASP A 29 -4.66 20.97 17.29
CA ASP A 29 -4.23 19.85 18.14
C ASP A 29 -3.15 18.96 17.48
N VAL A 30 -2.64 19.37 16.31
CA VAL A 30 -1.50 18.76 15.65
C VAL A 30 -0.30 19.71 15.75
N GLU A 31 0.74 19.29 16.48
CA GLU A 31 1.94 20.12 16.70
C GLU A 31 2.74 20.33 15.39
N ALA A 32 2.85 19.29 14.58
CA ALA A 32 3.51 19.33 13.27
C ALA A 32 3.00 18.19 12.37
N PRO A 33 2.94 18.38 11.04
CA PRO A 33 2.68 17.29 10.11
C PRO A 33 3.81 16.26 10.14
N PRO A 34 3.52 14.99 9.81
CA PRO A 34 4.54 13.93 9.83
C PRO A 34 5.65 14.19 8.81
N THR A 35 6.87 13.82 9.19
CA THR A 35 8.02 13.81 8.27
C THR A 35 7.93 12.60 7.33
N ARG A 36 8.73 12.62 6.23
CA ARG A 36 8.85 11.47 5.33
C ARG A 36 9.25 10.20 6.06
N GLU A 37 10.27 10.26 6.93
CA GLU A 37 10.73 9.11 7.71
C GLU A 37 9.65 8.54 8.65
N GLN A 38 8.83 9.41 9.25
CA GLN A 38 7.71 8.98 10.08
C GLN A 38 6.65 8.26 9.26
N LEU A 39 6.35 8.75 8.05
CA LEU A 39 5.41 8.11 7.14
C LEU A 39 5.92 6.75 6.65
N GLU A 40 7.20 6.65 6.26
CA GLU A 40 7.81 5.38 5.83
C GLU A 40 7.71 4.30 6.93
N ARG A 41 7.91 4.67 8.21
CA ARG A 41 7.79 3.73 9.34
C ARG A 41 6.39 3.19 9.59
N VAL A 42 5.36 3.90 9.15
CA VAL A 42 3.96 3.50 9.35
C VAL A 42 3.29 2.99 8.08
N MET A 43 4.02 2.96 6.96
CA MET A 43 3.52 2.43 5.69
C MET A 43 3.09 0.96 5.86
N GLY A 44 2.02 0.56 5.19
CA GLY A 44 1.45 -0.79 5.32
C GLY A 44 0.61 -1.04 6.58
N MET A 45 0.63 -0.13 7.58
CA MET A 45 -0.22 -0.24 8.76
C MET A 45 -1.70 0.01 8.43
N THR A 46 -2.58 -0.50 9.30
CA THR A 46 -4.00 -0.07 9.28
C THR A 46 -4.13 1.37 9.74
N ALA A 47 -5.19 2.07 9.31
CA ALA A 47 -5.45 3.47 9.66
C ALA A 47 -5.38 3.73 11.18
N ASP A 48 -6.00 2.85 11.99
CA ASP A 48 -6.01 2.98 13.45
C ASP A 48 -4.58 2.92 14.04
N ASN A 49 -3.75 1.97 13.59
CA ASN A 49 -2.37 1.82 14.07
C ASN A 49 -1.48 2.96 13.61
N LEU A 50 -1.62 3.36 12.36
CA LEU A 50 -0.90 4.48 11.76
C LEU A 50 -1.16 5.77 12.54
N MET A 51 -2.43 6.12 12.75
CA MET A 51 -2.82 7.34 13.47
C MET A 51 -2.41 7.30 14.95
N ALA A 52 -2.54 6.14 15.61
CA ALA A 52 -2.09 5.99 17.00
C ALA A 52 -0.56 6.14 17.14
N THR A 53 0.20 5.72 16.14
CA THR A 53 1.65 5.87 16.09
C THR A 53 2.09 7.31 15.84
N LEU A 54 1.46 7.98 14.86
CA LEU A 54 1.83 9.35 14.49
C LEU A 54 1.31 10.41 15.49
N PHE A 55 0.11 10.19 16.06
CA PHE A 55 -0.57 11.14 16.91
C PHE A 55 -1.02 10.51 18.25
N PRO A 56 -0.09 9.96 19.08
CA PRO A 56 -0.43 9.15 20.25
C PRO A 56 -1.21 9.91 21.34
N LYS A 57 -1.22 11.23 21.31
CA LYS A 57 -1.91 12.08 22.31
C LYS A 57 -3.38 12.33 21.95
N LEU A 58 -3.82 11.99 20.73
CA LEU A 58 -5.18 12.25 20.27
C LEU A 58 -6.13 11.08 20.55
N SER A 59 -7.43 11.38 20.66
CA SER A 59 -8.46 10.33 20.82
C SER A 59 -8.70 9.55 19.51
N LYS A 60 -9.30 8.36 19.62
CA LYS A 60 -9.66 7.54 18.46
C LYS A 60 -10.64 8.24 17.51
N GLU A 61 -11.56 9.03 18.04
CA GLU A 61 -12.51 9.82 17.28
C GLU A 61 -11.75 10.86 16.45
N ARG A 62 -10.79 11.53 17.09
CA ARG A 62 -9.96 12.53 16.43
C ARG A 62 -9.04 11.92 15.37
N HIS A 63 -8.50 10.72 15.64
CA HIS A 63 -7.75 9.96 14.63
C HIS A 63 -8.55 9.74 13.36
N ARG A 64 -9.83 9.32 13.47
CA ARG A 64 -10.69 9.08 12.30
C ARG A 64 -10.93 10.36 11.50
N GLU A 65 -11.29 11.46 12.18
CA GLU A 65 -11.51 12.76 11.54
C GLU A 65 -10.28 13.24 10.76
N LEU A 66 -9.10 13.17 11.39
CA LEU A 66 -7.84 13.59 10.76
C LEU A 66 -7.45 12.65 9.62
N PHE A 67 -7.59 11.34 9.80
CA PHE A 67 -7.30 10.38 8.75
C PHE A 67 -8.18 10.60 7.52
N ASP A 68 -9.49 10.82 7.72
CA ASP A 68 -10.42 11.11 6.62
C ASP A 68 -10.07 12.42 5.89
N ALA A 69 -9.65 13.45 6.63
CA ALA A 69 -9.19 14.70 6.02
C ALA A 69 -7.90 14.49 5.22
N CYS A 70 -6.94 13.78 5.77
CA CYS A 70 -5.68 13.43 5.11
C CYS A 70 -5.92 12.59 3.85
N CYS A 71 -6.77 11.56 3.91
CA CYS A 71 -7.13 10.75 2.74
C CYS A 71 -7.73 11.58 1.61
N LYS A 72 -8.66 12.49 1.93
CA LYS A 72 -9.23 13.40 0.92
C LYS A 72 -8.17 14.29 0.28
N ALA A 73 -7.21 14.78 1.06
CA ALA A 73 -6.10 15.59 0.55
C ALA A 73 -5.19 14.77 -0.38
N VAL A 74 -4.87 13.54 0.01
CA VAL A 74 -4.10 12.57 -0.81
C VAL A 74 -4.81 12.31 -2.13
N ASP A 75 -6.10 11.99 -2.11
CA ASP A 75 -6.89 11.67 -3.32
C ASP A 75 -6.89 12.84 -4.33
N VAL A 76 -6.93 14.08 -3.84
CA VAL A 76 -6.85 15.27 -4.69
C VAL A 76 -5.43 15.50 -5.20
N TYR A 77 -4.43 15.37 -4.31
CA TYR A 77 -3.04 15.70 -4.63
C TYR A 77 -2.42 14.69 -5.60
N LEU A 78 -2.66 13.40 -5.41
CA LEU A 78 -2.12 12.32 -6.26
C LEU A 78 -2.64 12.35 -7.70
N ARG A 79 -3.78 12.98 -7.98
CA ARG A 79 -4.28 13.18 -9.36
C ARG A 79 -3.36 14.07 -10.21
N GLN A 80 -2.55 14.90 -9.56
CA GLN A 80 -1.63 15.86 -10.22
C GLN A 80 -0.16 15.58 -9.92
N HIS A 81 0.14 14.89 -8.83
CA HIS A 81 1.48 14.63 -8.32
C HIS A 81 1.60 13.14 -7.98
N VAL A 82 1.73 12.34 -9.00
CA VAL A 82 1.74 10.87 -8.89
C VAL A 82 2.94 10.36 -8.09
N GLY A 83 2.76 9.22 -7.40
CA GLY A 83 3.86 8.49 -6.78
C GLY A 83 4.84 7.96 -7.84
N ILE A 84 6.03 7.60 -7.42
CA ILE A 84 7.13 7.15 -8.30
C ILE A 84 7.15 5.63 -8.34
N LEU A 85 7.09 5.04 -9.53
CA LEU A 85 7.31 3.59 -9.70
C LEU A 85 8.75 3.23 -9.35
N PHE A 86 8.94 2.06 -8.75
CA PHE A 86 10.29 1.53 -8.58
C PHE A 86 10.96 1.25 -9.95
N PRO A 87 12.28 1.49 -10.08
CA PRO A 87 12.98 1.36 -11.36
C PRO A 87 12.80 -0.02 -12.01
N GLY A 88 12.36 -0.04 -13.27
CA GLY A 88 12.12 -1.27 -14.04
C GLY A 88 10.80 -1.98 -13.77
N LEU A 89 9.95 -1.45 -12.87
CA LEU A 89 8.69 -2.10 -12.50
C LEU A 89 7.69 -2.16 -13.66
N ASP A 90 7.52 -1.06 -14.41
CA ASP A 90 6.55 -1.01 -15.51
C ASP A 90 6.87 -2.09 -16.57
N GLU A 91 8.11 -2.18 -17.02
CA GLU A 91 8.57 -3.19 -17.96
C GLU A 91 8.35 -4.63 -17.44
N THR A 92 8.60 -4.82 -16.15
CA THR A 92 8.42 -6.10 -15.47
C THR A 92 6.94 -6.49 -15.41
N LEU A 93 6.08 -5.59 -14.94
CA LEU A 93 4.63 -5.85 -14.87
C LEU A 93 4.01 -6.06 -16.26
N GLN A 94 4.47 -5.31 -17.26
CA GLN A 94 4.04 -5.50 -18.65
C GLN A 94 4.38 -6.92 -19.15
N THR A 95 5.54 -7.44 -18.80
CA THR A 95 5.95 -8.79 -19.18
C THR A 95 5.16 -9.85 -18.41
N LEU A 96 5.10 -9.72 -17.08
CA LEU A 96 4.40 -10.66 -16.21
C LEU A 96 2.90 -10.76 -16.50
N SER A 97 2.24 -9.63 -16.81
CA SER A 97 0.80 -9.61 -17.08
C SER A 97 0.37 -10.37 -18.33
N ARG A 98 1.31 -10.67 -19.24
CA ARG A 98 1.08 -11.50 -20.42
C ARG A 98 1.10 -13.00 -20.10
N GLU A 99 1.78 -13.39 -19.03
CA GLU A 99 2.01 -14.79 -18.67
C GLU A 99 1.22 -15.21 -17.43
N LEU A 100 1.03 -14.29 -16.50
CA LEU A 100 0.42 -14.55 -15.19
C LEU A 100 -0.66 -13.51 -14.84
N PRO A 101 -1.72 -13.92 -14.14
CA PRO A 101 -2.68 -12.98 -13.59
C PRO A 101 -2.05 -12.21 -12.40
N LEU A 102 -2.18 -10.87 -12.44
CA LEU A 102 -1.67 -9.99 -11.40
C LEU A 102 -2.81 -9.33 -10.62
N PHE A 103 -2.58 -9.12 -9.32
CA PHE A 103 -3.56 -8.61 -8.37
C PHE A 103 -2.92 -7.64 -7.40
N ILE A 104 -3.70 -6.71 -6.83
CA ILE A 104 -3.22 -5.83 -5.75
C ILE A 104 -4.07 -6.07 -4.49
N VAL A 105 -3.42 -6.22 -3.34
CA VAL A 105 -4.08 -6.27 -2.04
C VAL A 105 -3.32 -5.40 -1.04
N SER A 106 -3.92 -4.29 -0.60
CA SER A 106 -3.26 -3.31 0.27
C SER A 106 -4.13 -2.84 1.46
N ASN A 107 -3.50 -2.27 2.47
CA ASN A 107 -4.17 -1.66 3.64
C ASN A 107 -4.52 -0.17 3.40
N CYS A 108 -4.85 0.22 2.20
CA CYS A 108 -5.16 1.60 1.82
C CYS A 108 -6.68 1.91 1.83
N ASN A 109 -7.03 3.18 1.63
CA ASN A 109 -8.41 3.58 1.39
C ASN A 109 -8.91 3.09 0.01
N LYS A 110 -10.22 3.16 -0.21
CA LYS A 110 -10.87 2.57 -1.40
C LYS A 110 -10.50 3.24 -2.74
N GLU A 111 -10.12 4.51 -2.73
CA GLU A 111 -9.81 5.27 -3.95
C GLU A 111 -8.32 5.21 -4.34
N TYR A 112 -7.47 4.72 -3.44
CA TYR A 112 -6.02 4.79 -3.58
C TYR A 112 -5.47 3.85 -4.65
N ILE A 113 -5.93 2.58 -4.71
CA ILE A 113 -5.54 1.66 -5.79
C ILE A 113 -6.03 2.15 -7.15
N PRO A 114 -7.31 2.58 -7.34
CA PRO A 114 -7.74 3.24 -8.57
C PRO A 114 -6.85 4.42 -8.97
N CYS A 115 -6.48 5.27 -8.00
CA CYS A 115 -5.60 6.40 -8.27
C CYS A 115 -4.23 5.96 -8.82
N PHE A 116 -3.61 4.93 -8.24
CA PHE A 116 -2.38 4.32 -8.75
C PHE A 116 -2.54 3.80 -10.19
N LEU A 117 -3.61 3.02 -10.43
CA LEU A 117 -3.87 2.42 -11.74
C LEU A 117 -4.13 3.48 -12.83
N ASP A 118 -4.86 4.54 -12.50
CA ASP A 118 -5.12 5.67 -13.40
C ASP A 118 -3.83 6.45 -13.69
N ALA A 119 -3.07 6.80 -12.64
CA ALA A 119 -1.87 7.61 -12.71
C ALA A 119 -0.77 6.99 -13.58
N HIS A 120 -0.65 5.67 -13.53
CA HIS A 120 0.38 4.92 -14.26
C HIS A 120 -0.16 4.15 -15.47
N HIS A 121 -1.45 4.29 -15.81
CA HIS A 121 -2.11 3.60 -16.94
C HIS A 121 -2.00 2.06 -16.87
N MET A 122 -2.06 1.51 -15.64
CA MET A 122 -1.80 0.08 -15.38
C MET A 122 -3.06 -0.78 -15.21
N HIS A 123 -4.26 -0.27 -15.52
CA HIS A 123 -5.49 -1.06 -15.45
C HIS A 123 -5.44 -2.38 -16.23
N SER A 124 -4.73 -2.41 -17.36
CA SER A 124 -4.62 -3.61 -18.18
C SER A 124 -3.69 -4.68 -17.61
N TYR A 125 -2.85 -4.36 -16.63
CA TYR A 125 -1.91 -5.31 -16.04
C TYR A 125 -2.55 -6.11 -14.92
N PHE A 126 -3.48 -5.51 -14.17
CA PHE A 126 -4.08 -6.12 -12.99
C PHE A 126 -5.52 -6.57 -13.27
N GLN A 127 -5.80 -7.85 -13.01
CA GLN A 127 -7.14 -8.42 -13.25
C GLN A 127 -8.13 -8.04 -12.15
N ASP A 128 -7.64 -7.84 -10.92
CA ASP A 128 -8.48 -7.55 -9.77
C ASP A 128 -7.66 -6.96 -8.63
N TRP A 129 -8.33 -6.34 -7.67
CA TRP A 129 -7.71 -5.75 -6.51
C TRP A 129 -8.67 -5.64 -5.32
N GLU A 130 -8.10 -5.57 -4.11
CA GLU A 130 -8.87 -5.35 -2.91
C GLU A 130 -8.07 -4.55 -1.86
N CYS A 131 -8.80 -3.85 -0.99
CA CYS A 131 -8.21 -3.11 0.11
C CYS A 131 -9.13 -3.06 1.33
N ILE A 132 -8.54 -2.74 2.49
CA ILE A 132 -9.27 -2.57 3.74
C ILE A 132 -10.35 -1.48 3.63
N GLY A 133 -10.08 -0.41 2.88
CA GLY A 133 -11.03 0.69 2.67
C GLY A 133 -12.31 0.32 1.91
N ARG A 134 -12.31 -0.80 1.17
CA ARG A 134 -13.49 -1.36 0.49
C ARG A 134 -14.23 -2.38 1.34
N THR A 135 -13.48 -3.27 1.96
CA THR A 135 -14.05 -4.47 2.61
C THR A 135 -14.22 -4.32 4.11
N GLY A 136 -13.45 -3.44 4.74
CA GLY A 136 -13.30 -3.41 6.20
C GLY A 136 -12.56 -4.62 6.79
N LYS A 137 -12.04 -5.53 5.94
CA LYS A 137 -11.36 -6.75 6.34
C LYS A 137 -9.85 -6.55 6.46
N GLN A 138 -9.20 -7.40 7.25
CA GLN A 138 -7.74 -7.42 7.38
C GLN A 138 -7.07 -7.83 6.05
N LYS A 139 -5.80 -7.45 5.85
CA LYS A 139 -5.05 -7.76 4.61
C LYS A 139 -5.06 -9.24 4.28
N TRP A 140 -4.84 -10.13 5.25
CA TRP A 140 -4.87 -11.58 5.02
C TRP A 140 -6.24 -12.10 4.54
N GLU A 141 -7.34 -11.54 5.03
CA GLU A 141 -8.71 -11.89 4.57
C GLU A 141 -8.94 -11.41 3.13
N ASN A 142 -8.40 -10.24 2.79
CA ASN A 142 -8.46 -9.71 1.43
C ASN A 142 -7.59 -10.51 0.46
N ILE A 143 -6.43 -11.02 0.89
CA ILE A 143 -5.61 -11.97 0.11
C ILE A 143 -6.44 -13.21 -0.24
N LEU A 144 -7.08 -13.83 0.76
CA LEU A 144 -7.94 -14.99 0.56
C LEU A 144 -9.14 -14.67 -0.33
N LEU A 145 -9.79 -13.53 -0.12
CA LEU A 145 -10.94 -13.10 -0.91
C LEU A 145 -10.59 -12.96 -2.39
N VAL A 146 -9.48 -12.30 -2.72
CA VAL A 146 -9.01 -12.16 -4.11
C VAL A 146 -8.62 -13.51 -4.70
N ALA A 147 -7.90 -14.34 -3.94
CA ALA A 147 -7.50 -15.67 -4.39
C ALA A 147 -8.70 -16.58 -4.68
N GLU A 148 -9.72 -16.57 -3.82
CA GLU A 148 -10.92 -17.38 -3.95
C GLU A 148 -11.77 -16.94 -5.14
N ARG A 149 -12.12 -15.65 -5.25
CA ARG A 149 -13.00 -15.16 -6.32
C ARG A 149 -12.36 -15.21 -7.70
N ASN A 150 -11.04 -15.27 -7.79
CA ASN A 150 -10.29 -15.44 -9.04
C ASN A 150 -9.80 -16.90 -9.24
N HIS A 151 -10.21 -17.83 -8.40
CA HIS A 151 -9.89 -19.26 -8.50
C HIS A 151 -8.40 -19.56 -8.59
N LEU A 152 -7.55 -18.82 -7.86
CA LEU A 152 -6.10 -18.95 -7.90
C LEU A 152 -5.66 -20.29 -7.28
N LYS A 153 -4.85 -21.08 -8.00
CA LYS A 153 -4.42 -22.41 -7.56
C LYS A 153 -3.13 -22.38 -6.72
N ALA A 154 -2.23 -21.47 -7.04
CA ALA A 154 -0.94 -21.31 -6.38
C ALA A 154 -0.60 -19.82 -6.25
N PRO A 155 -1.38 -19.06 -5.45
CA PRO A 155 -1.10 -17.65 -5.23
C PRO A 155 0.24 -17.45 -4.51
N VAL A 156 0.95 -16.39 -4.84
CA VAL A 156 2.10 -15.89 -4.08
C VAL A 156 1.85 -14.41 -3.76
N TYR A 157 2.38 -13.93 -2.65
CA TYR A 157 2.24 -12.54 -2.23
C TYR A 157 3.61 -11.86 -2.18
N VAL A 158 3.72 -10.69 -2.80
CA VAL A 158 4.91 -9.85 -2.81
C VAL A 158 4.61 -8.59 -2.02
N GLY A 159 5.43 -8.26 -1.05
CA GLY A 159 5.30 -7.07 -0.20
C GLY A 159 6.65 -6.69 0.40
N ASP A 160 6.73 -5.52 1.01
CA ASP A 160 8.00 -4.98 1.51
C ASP A 160 8.11 -4.95 3.03
N THR A 161 7.04 -5.26 3.77
CA THR A 161 7.03 -5.13 5.24
C THR A 161 6.79 -6.46 5.96
N VAL A 162 7.12 -6.49 7.26
CA VAL A 162 6.78 -7.61 8.17
C VAL A 162 5.26 -7.82 8.22
N LEU A 163 4.46 -6.75 8.11
CA LEU A 163 2.99 -6.86 8.09
C LEU A 163 2.48 -7.62 6.86
N ASP A 164 3.17 -7.51 5.73
CA ASP A 164 2.90 -8.27 4.51
C ASP A 164 3.22 -9.75 4.70
N GLN A 165 4.38 -10.04 5.27
CA GLN A 165 4.78 -11.40 5.62
C GLN A 165 3.77 -12.06 6.57
N GLU A 166 3.36 -11.36 7.64
CA GLU A 166 2.36 -11.86 8.59
C GLU A 166 1.00 -12.10 7.92
N ALA A 167 0.58 -11.19 7.03
CA ALA A 167 -0.67 -11.33 6.29
C ALA A 167 -0.63 -12.53 5.34
N ALA A 168 0.46 -12.69 4.58
CA ALA A 168 0.65 -13.84 3.70
C ALA A 168 0.70 -15.17 4.49
N GLN A 169 1.41 -15.22 5.62
CA GLN A 169 1.44 -16.39 6.50
C GLN A 169 0.06 -16.76 7.04
N LYS A 170 -0.72 -15.78 7.51
CA LYS A 170 -2.10 -15.99 7.99
C LYS A 170 -3.03 -16.48 6.87
N ALA A 171 -2.80 -16.01 5.65
CA ALA A 171 -3.53 -16.48 4.47
C ALA A 171 -3.06 -17.85 3.95
N GLY A 172 -1.95 -18.38 4.45
CA GLY A 172 -1.35 -19.63 3.95
C GLY A 172 -0.75 -19.49 2.54
N VAL A 173 -0.32 -18.28 2.16
CA VAL A 173 0.24 -17.95 0.85
C VAL A 173 1.75 -17.74 0.99
N PRO A 174 2.59 -18.30 0.08
CA PRO A 174 4.02 -18.00 0.04
C PRO A 174 4.28 -16.50 -0.09
N PHE A 175 5.27 -16.00 0.64
CA PHE A 175 5.66 -14.59 0.67
C PHE A 175 7.04 -14.38 0.05
N TYR A 176 7.19 -13.32 -0.72
CA TYR A 176 8.45 -12.81 -1.25
C TYR A 176 8.64 -11.35 -0.82
N HIS A 177 9.80 -11.07 -0.22
CA HIS A 177 10.13 -9.74 0.27
C HIS A 177 10.66 -8.84 -0.85
N ALA A 178 9.97 -7.74 -1.12
CA ALA A 178 10.43 -6.65 -1.99
C ALA A 178 11.47 -5.81 -1.23
N ALA A 179 12.73 -6.28 -1.20
CA ALA A 179 13.82 -5.69 -0.40
C ALA A 179 14.26 -4.30 -0.88
N TYR A 180 13.73 -3.84 -1.99
CA TYR A 180 13.89 -2.48 -2.50
C TYR A 180 12.88 -1.48 -1.91
N GLY A 181 11.91 -1.95 -1.12
CA GLY A 181 10.88 -1.15 -0.47
C GLY A 181 11.32 -0.49 0.84
N PHE A 182 10.37 -0.20 1.72
CA PHE A 182 10.62 0.56 2.95
C PHE A 182 11.04 -0.32 4.13
N GLY A 183 10.56 -1.58 4.17
CA GLY A 183 10.72 -2.46 5.32
C GLY A 183 11.94 -3.37 5.23
N GLN A 184 12.24 -3.99 6.37
CA GLN A 184 13.22 -5.07 6.50
C GLN A 184 12.49 -6.32 6.98
N VAL A 185 12.64 -7.44 6.27
CA VAL A 185 11.96 -8.69 6.59
C VAL A 185 12.97 -9.82 6.66
N GLU A 186 13.05 -10.48 7.80
CA GLU A 186 13.95 -11.62 7.98
C GLU A 186 13.31 -12.95 7.55
N GLY A 187 14.12 -13.85 7.01
CA GLY A 187 13.72 -15.24 6.74
C GLY A 187 12.78 -15.45 5.56
N ALA A 188 12.60 -14.44 4.70
CA ALA A 188 11.85 -14.54 3.45
C ALA A 188 12.79 -14.54 2.24
N PRO A 189 12.42 -15.18 1.12
CA PRO A 189 13.10 -14.98 -0.16
C PRO A 189 13.03 -13.50 -0.56
N GLU A 190 14.16 -12.91 -0.93
CA GLU A 190 14.28 -11.49 -1.25
C GLU A 190 14.30 -11.25 -2.76
N ILE A 191 13.65 -10.18 -3.15
CA ILE A 191 13.67 -9.57 -4.48
C ILE A 191 14.35 -8.23 -4.33
N GLN A 192 15.57 -8.08 -4.85
CA GLN A 192 16.40 -6.89 -4.68
C GLN A 192 16.03 -5.76 -5.64
N GLU A 193 15.38 -6.07 -6.75
CA GLU A 193 14.87 -5.13 -7.74
C GLU A 193 13.66 -5.73 -8.48
N PRO A 194 12.72 -4.91 -8.99
CA PRO A 194 11.52 -5.42 -9.66
C PRO A 194 11.77 -6.39 -10.83
N ARG A 195 12.91 -6.29 -11.51
CA ARG A 195 13.26 -7.19 -12.63
C ARG A 195 13.51 -8.64 -12.24
N GLN A 196 13.58 -8.94 -10.95
CA GLN A 196 13.72 -10.30 -10.43
C GLN A 196 12.36 -11.00 -10.16
N LEU A 197 11.26 -10.27 -10.32
CA LEU A 197 9.91 -10.83 -10.30
C LEU A 197 9.66 -11.71 -11.53
#